data_0d5da6740061e8eae95af67a9b390996
#
_entry.id   0d5da6740061e8eae95af67a9b390996
#
_cell.length_a   1.000
_cell.length_b   1.000
_cell.length_c   1.000
_cell.angle_alpha   90.00
_cell.angle_beta   90.00
_cell.angle_gamma   90.00
#
_symmetry.space_group_name_H-M   'P 1'
#
loop_
_entity.id
_entity.type
_entity.pdbx_description
1 polymer ?
#
loop_
_entity_poly.entity_id
_entity_poly.type
_entity_poly.pdbx_seq_one_letter_code
_entity_poly.pdbx_strand_id
1 'polypeptide(L)'
;DDVRTKKIIIPNKATYERALELTDEKYHDQFVHLGYHYQFKRDNFLRRDALILTNSDQIEQVEAIVEALPDVTFRIAAVTEMSSKLLDMLRYPNVVLYQNASPQKIQELYQLSDIYLDINHSNELLQAVRQAFEHNLLILGFNQTVHNRLYIAPDHLFESSEVSPLVETIKLALSDVDQMRQALGKQGQHANYVDLVRYQETMQTVLGG
;
A
#
# COMPACT_ATOMS: atom_id res chain seq x y z
N ASP A 1 -36.46 30.89 -8.34
CA ASP A 1 -35.68 29.77 -8.90
C ASP A 1 -34.51 29.53 -7.99
N ASP A 2 -34.68 28.58 -7.08
CA ASP A 2 -33.68 28.14 -6.15
C ASP A 2 -32.63 27.28 -6.91
N VAL A 3 -31.68 27.94 -7.55
CA VAL A 3 -30.55 27.25 -8.18
C VAL A 3 -29.64 26.80 -7.05
N ARG A 4 -29.92 25.61 -6.49
CA ARG A 4 -29.04 24.99 -5.51
C ARG A 4 -27.66 24.82 -6.15
N THR A 5 -26.68 25.55 -5.64
CA THR A 5 -25.31 25.47 -6.09
C THR A 5 -24.84 24.03 -5.88
N LYS A 6 -24.68 23.27 -6.96
CA LYS A 6 -24.18 21.90 -6.89
C LYS A 6 -22.68 21.95 -6.60
N LYS A 7 -22.24 21.30 -5.55
CA LYS A 7 -20.84 21.10 -5.27
C LYS A 7 -20.32 19.84 -5.96
N ILE A 8 -19.14 19.92 -6.53
CA ILE A 8 -18.45 18.82 -7.21
C ILE A 8 -17.24 18.45 -6.35
N ILE A 9 -17.28 17.26 -5.75
CA ILE A 9 -16.17 16.75 -4.92
C ILE A 9 -15.17 16.05 -5.82
N ILE A 10 -13.91 16.47 -5.77
CA ILE A 10 -12.80 15.87 -6.51
C ILE A 10 -11.77 15.34 -5.52
N PRO A 11 -11.63 14.00 -5.39
CA PRO A 11 -10.72 13.41 -4.40
C PRO A 11 -9.25 13.55 -4.74
N ASN A 12 -8.89 13.48 -6.02
CA ASN A 12 -7.51 13.58 -6.46
C ASN A 12 -7.08 15.04 -6.59
N LYS A 13 -6.00 15.41 -5.89
CA LYS A 13 -5.52 16.80 -5.84
C LYS A 13 -5.13 17.33 -7.22
N ALA A 14 -4.39 16.58 -8.02
CA ALA A 14 -3.97 17.02 -9.35
C ALA A 14 -5.18 17.20 -10.30
N THR A 15 -6.19 16.33 -10.19
CA THR A 15 -7.44 16.47 -10.95
C THR A 15 -8.22 17.70 -10.49
N TYR A 16 -8.24 18.01 -9.21
CA TYR A 16 -8.88 19.22 -8.67
C TYR A 16 -8.17 20.49 -9.19
N GLU A 17 -6.86 20.58 -9.10
CA GLU A 17 -6.08 21.68 -9.62
C GLU A 17 -6.30 21.86 -11.13
N ARG A 18 -6.31 20.77 -11.89
CA ARG A 18 -6.60 20.79 -13.32
C ARG A 18 -8.04 21.26 -13.64
N ALA A 19 -9.01 20.89 -12.83
CA ALA A 19 -10.39 21.36 -12.99
C ALA A 19 -10.49 22.88 -12.80
N LEU A 20 -9.78 23.44 -11.82
CA LEU A 20 -9.72 24.90 -11.62
C LEU A 20 -9.07 25.62 -12.79
N GLU A 21 -7.96 25.07 -13.33
CA GLU A 21 -7.29 25.65 -14.50
C GLU A 21 -8.16 25.70 -15.77
N LEU A 22 -9.04 24.72 -15.96
CA LEU A 22 -9.86 24.56 -17.15
C LEU A 22 -11.23 25.25 -17.04
N THR A 23 -11.57 25.84 -15.90
CA THR A 23 -12.90 26.38 -15.62
C THR A 23 -12.79 27.87 -15.25
N ASP A 24 -13.79 28.67 -15.67
CA ASP A 24 -13.85 30.10 -15.29
C ASP A 24 -13.89 30.26 -13.76
N GLU A 25 -13.21 31.25 -13.23
CA GLU A 25 -13.09 31.55 -11.79
C GLU A 25 -14.45 31.62 -11.07
N LYS A 26 -15.48 32.12 -11.74
CA LYS A 26 -16.86 32.22 -11.19
C LYS A 26 -17.49 30.86 -10.81
N TYR A 27 -16.90 29.75 -11.24
CA TYR A 27 -17.36 28.38 -10.92
C TYR A 27 -16.45 27.66 -9.94
N HIS A 28 -15.31 28.24 -9.55
CA HIS A 28 -14.34 27.59 -8.68
C HIS A 28 -14.92 27.22 -7.31
N ASP A 29 -15.86 27.99 -6.80
CA ASP A 29 -16.58 27.72 -5.55
C ASP A 29 -17.44 26.43 -5.60
N GLN A 30 -17.73 25.93 -6.80
CA GLN A 30 -18.46 24.68 -6.99
C GLN A 30 -17.55 23.44 -6.80
N PHE A 31 -16.25 23.59 -6.92
CA PHE A 31 -15.30 22.48 -6.75
C PHE A 31 -14.82 22.41 -5.31
N VAL A 32 -14.81 21.21 -4.77
CA VAL A 32 -14.30 20.92 -3.42
C VAL A 32 -13.28 19.80 -3.51
N HIS A 33 -12.04 20.07 -3.08
CA HIS A 33 -11.06 19.02 -2.91
C HIS A 33 -11.31 18.30 -1.60
N LEU A 34 -11.68 17.02 -1.69
CA LEU A 34 -11.83 16.13 -0.53
C LEU A 34 -11.33 14.75 -0.90
N GLY A 35 -10.22 14.34 -0.32
CA GLY A 35 -9.64 13.01 -0.48
C GLY A 35 -10.52 11.90 0.10
N TYR A 36 -9.98 10.69 0.16
CA TYR A 36 -10.69 9.53 0.67
C TYR A 36 -10.42 9.36 2.17
N HIS A 37 -11.43 9.02 2.93
CA HIS A 37 -11.25 8.49 4.27
C HIS A 37 -11.18 6.97 4.21
N TYR A 38 -10.06 6.40 4.67
CA TYR A 38 -9.87 4.96 4.80
C TYR A 38 -9.92 4.58 6.29
N GLN A 39 -10.72 3.61 6.62
CA GLN A 39 -10.75 3.03 7.95
C GLN A 39 -9.70 1.92 8.02
N PHE A 40 -8.55 2.21 8.61
CA PHE A 40 -7.50 1.22 8.79
C PHE A 40 -7.91 0.14 9.78
N LYS A 41 -7.59 -1.10 9.44
CA LYS A 41 -8.02 -2.30 10.18
C LYS A 41 -7.13 -2.65 11.37
N ARG A 42 -6.01 -1.97 11.54
CA ARG A 42 -5.08 -2.17 12.65
C ARG A 42 -4.22 -0.94 12.94
N ASP A 43 -3.71 -0.87 14.16
CA ASP A 43 -2.63 0.04 14.52
C ASP A 43 -1.27 -0.55 14.14
N ASN A 44 -0.26 0.32 14.01
CA ASN A 44 1.09 -0.11 13.65
C ASN A 44 1.86 -0.61 14.87
N PHE A 45 2.35 -1.84 14.77
CA PHE A 45 3.33 -2.43 15.66
C PHE A 45 4.51 -2.90 14.82
N LEU A 46 5.74 -2.64 15.26
CA LEU A 46 6.92 -3.15 14.59
C LEU A 46 7.15 -4.62 14.99
N ARG A 47 6.66 -5.53 14.16
CA ARG A 47 6.86 -6.97 14.31
C ARG A 47 8.05 -7.47 13.49
N ARG A 48 8.51 -6.66 12.55
CA ARG A 48 9.56 -6.98 11.59
C ARG A 48 9.16 -8.12 10.64
N ASP A 49 7.91 -8.14 10.23
CA ASP A 49 7.36 -9.14 9.32
C ASP A 49 6.98 -8.49 7.97
N ALA A 50 7.40 -9.11 6.88
CA ALA A 50 7.05 -8.75 5.52
C ALA A 50 6.18 -9.83 4.88
N LEU A 51 5.09 -9.44 4.23
CA LEU A 51 4.17 -10.33 3.52
C LEU A 51 4.38 -10.22 2.01
N ILE A 52 4.42 -11.37 1.35
CA ILE A 52 4.37 -11.51 -0.11
C ILE A 52 3.22 -12.47 -0.45
N LEU A 53 2.25 -12.01 -1.24
CA LEU A 53 1.23 -12.89 -1.80
C LEU A 53 1.58 -13.24 -3.24
N THR A 54 1.51 -14.52 -3.59
CA THR A 54 1.84 -14.99 -4.93
C THR A 54 1.03 -16.24 -5.31
N ASN A 55 0.89 -16.48 -6.60
CA ASN A 55 0.47 -17.77 -7.18
C ASN A 55 1.49 -18.30 -8.19
N SER A 56 2.71 -17.78 -8.14
CA SER A 56 3.82 -18.09 -9.03
C SER A 56 5.12 -18.13 -8.24
N ASP A 57 6.14 -18.80 -8.76
CA ASP A 57 7.51 -18.78 -8.25
C ASP A 57 8.37 -17.65 -8.86
N GLN A 58 7.76 -16.80 -9.69
CA GLN A 58 8.41 -15.63 -10.27
C GLN A 58 8.27 -14.42 -9.33
N ILE A 59 9.06 -14.43 -8.26
CA ILE A 59 9.13 -13.34 -7.29
C ILE A 59 10.46 -12.61 -7.49
N GLU A 60 10.36 -11.35 -7.89
CA GLU A 60 11.51 -10.54 -8.28
C GLU A 60 12.46 -10.31 -7.11
N GLN A 61 13.76 -10.65 -7.29
CA GLN A 61 14.85 -10.40 -6.33
C GLN A 61 14.61 -10.93 -4.89
N VAL A 62 13.68 -11.86 -4.69
CA VAL A 62 13.26 -12.31 -3.35
C VAL A 62 14.43 -12.86 -2.52
N GLU A 63 15.34 -13.64 -3.14
CA GLU A 63 16.48 -14.22 -2.45
C GLU A 63 17.43 -13.14 -1.93
N ALA A 64 17.77 -12.17 -2.79
CA ALA A 64 18.65 -11.07 -2.43
C ALA A 64 18.06 -10.19 -1.31
N ILE A 65 16.73 -9.96 -1.32
CA ILE A 65 16.03 -9.21 -0.27
C ILE A 65 16.08 -9.98 1.07
N VAL A 66 15.76 -11.27 1.03
CA VAL A 66 15.74 -12.15 2.22
C VAL A 66 17.12 -12.25 2.86
N GLU A 67 18.17 -12.43 2.05
CA GLU A 67 19.57 -12.48 2.52
C GLU A 67 20.04 -11.17 3.15
N ALA A 68 19.63 -10.03 2.58
CA ALA A 68 20.01 -8.71 3.06
C ALA A 68 19.31 -8.28 4.35
N LEU A 69 18.21 -8.96 4.73
CA LEU A 69 17.34 -8.64 5.87
C LEU A 69 17.11 -9.85 6.79
N PRO A 70 18.16 -10.40 7.41
CA PRO A 70 18.06 -11.63 8.23
C PRO A 70 17.15 -11.45 9.47
N ASP A 71 16.96 -10.23 9.96
CA ASP A 71 16.13 -9.90 11.12
C ASP A 71 14.66 -9.62 10.76
N VAL A 72 14.28 -9.76 9.49
CA VAL A 72 12.90 -9.61 8.99
C VAL A 72 12.34 -10.97 8.66
N THR A 73 11.16 -11.31 9.19
CA THR A 73 10.46 -12.55 8.84
C THR A 73 9.69 -12.34 7.53
N PHE A 74 10.01 -13.10 6.51
CA PHE A 74 9.30 -13.09 5.24
C PHE A 74 8.21 -14.15 5.21
N ARG A 75 6.96 -13.74 5.20
CA ARG A 75 5.78 -14.61 5.06
C ARG A 75 5.36 -14.64 3.60
N ILE A 76 5.63 -15.74 2.92
CA ILE A 76 5.26 -15.93 1.52
C ILE A 76 4.03 -16.84 1.48
N ALA A 77 2.92 -16.34 0.96
CA ALA A 77 1.67 -17.07 0.91
C ALA A 77 1.16 -17.22 -0.53
N ALA A 78 0.78 -18.46 -0.87
CA ALA A 78 0.16 -18.81 -2.13
C ALA A 78 -1.24 -19.42 -1.89
N VAL A 79 -2.21 -19.05 -2.74
CA VAL A 79 -3.56 -19.65 -2.73
C VAL A 79 -3.62 -21.03 -3.39
N THR A 80 -2.50 -21.43 -4.00
CA THR A 80 -2.29 -22.73 -4.67
C THR A 80 -1.14 -23.49 -4.01
N GLU A 81 -0.86 -24.69 -4.51
CA GLU A 81 0.38 -25.40 -4.19
C GLU A 81 1.60 -24.61 -4.66
N MET A 82 2.69 -24.71 -3.91
CA MET A 82 3.95 -24.07 -4.24
C MET A 82 4.83 -25.00 -5.07
N SER A 83 5.54 -24.45 -6.05
CA SER A 83 6.55 -25.19 -6.81
C SER A 83 7.75 -25.56 -5.92
N SER A 84 8.55 -26.55 -6.36
CA SER A 84 9.80 -26.91 -5.68
C SER A 84 10.73 -25.72 -5.52
N LYS A 85 10.82 -24.86 -6.54
CA LYS A 85 11.65 -23.64 -6.49
C LYS A 85 11.21 -22.70 -5.36
N LEU A 86 9.89 -22.53 -5.17
CA LEU A 86 9.40 -21.70 -4.07
C LEU A 86 9.57 -22.40 -2.71
N LEU A 87 9.41 -23.71 -2.64
CA LEU A 87 9.70 -24.49 -1.42
C LEU A 87 11.17 -24.45 -1.01
N ASP A 88 12.08 -24.32 -1.97
CA ASP A 88 13.53 -24.15 -1.70
C ASP A 88 13.85 -22.87 -0.91
N MET A 89 12.95 -21.91 -0.86
CA MET A 89 13.09 -20.72 -0.01
C MET A 89 13.11 -21.06 1.48
N LEU A 90 12.67 -22.24 1.90
CA LEU A 90 12.78 -22.72 3.29
C LEU A 90 14.23 -22.92 3.76
N ARG A 91 15.21 -22.86 2.85
CA ARG A 91 16.64 -22.83 3.24
C ARG A 91 17.02 -21.55 4.02
N TYR A 92 16.22 -20.49 3.88
CA TYR A 92 16.42 -19.24 4.63
C TYR A 92 15.66 -19.30 5.96
N PRO A 93 16.34 -19.13 7.11
CA PRO A 93 15.73 -19.30 8.43
C PRO A 93 14.66 -18.23 8.74
N ASN A 94 14.69 -17.12 8.02
CA ASN A 94 13.74 -16.00 8.15
C ASN A 94 12.60 -16.05 7.13
N VAL A 95 12.39 -17.19 6.44
CA VAL A 95 11.28 -17.39 5.50
C VAL A 95 10.27 -18.38 6.08
N VAL A 96 8.99 -18.03 5.98
CA VAL A 96 7.86 -18.89 6.34
C VAL A 96 6.92 -18.98 5.14
N LEU A 97 6.64 -20.20 4.68
CA LEU A 97 5.79 -20.46 3.52
C LEU A 97 4.39 -20.91 3.95
N TYR A 98 3.37 -20.39 3.25
CA TYR A 98 1.96 -20.76 3.43
C TYR A 98 1.37 -21.16 2.07
N GLN A 99 1.39 -22.46 1.74
CA GLN A 99 0.74 -22.96 0.53
C GLN A 99 -0.74 -23.26 0.79
N ASN A 100 -1.56 -23.18 -0.25
CA ASN A 100 -3.01 -23.34 -0.17
C ASN A 100 -3.65 -22.49 0.92
N ALA A 101 -3.15 -21.24 1.07
CA ALA A 101 -3.60 -20.34 2.11
C ALA A 101 -5.07 -19.96 1.91
N SER A 102 -5.90 -20.23 2.92
CA SER A 102 -7.30 -19.81 2.91
C SER A 102 -7.44 -18.29 2.99
N PRO A 103 -8.59 -17.72 2.59
CA PRO A 103 -8.84 -16.29 2.76
C PRO A 103 -8.68 -15.81 4.22
N GLN A 104 -9.10 -16.63 5.19
CA GLN A 104 -8.90 -16.33 6.61
C GLN A 104 -7.42 -16.28 6.98
N LYS A 105 -6.62 -17.25 6.50
CA LYS A 105 -5.17 -17.25 6.74
C LYS A 105 -4.52 -16.01 6.14
N ILE A 106 -4.90 -15.60 4.94
CA ILE A 106 -4.38 -14.38 4.31
C ILE A 106 -4.73 -13.14 5.15
N GLN A 107 -5.96 -13.04 5.70
CA GLN A 107 -6.33 -11.94 6.59
C GLN A 107 -5.49 -11.94 7.88
N GLU A 108 -5.21 -13.10 8.47
CA GLU A 108 -4.30 -13.23 9.62
C GLU A 108 -2.89 -12.73 9.27
N LEU A 109 -2.39 -13.07 8.08
CA LEU A 109 -1.04 -12.65 7.64
C LEU A 109 -0.94 -11.14 7.46
N TYR A 110 -1.96 -10.46 6.95
CA TYR A 110 -2.01 -9.00 6.96
C TYR A 110 -1.95 -8.42 8.38
N GLN A 111 -2.61 -9.06 9.36
CA GLN A 111 -2.57 -8.61 10.76
C GLN A 111 -1.19 -8.82 11.41
N LEU A 112 -0.43 -9.78 10.95
CA LEU A 112 0.89 -10.11 11.49
C LEU A 112 2.04 -9.31 10.85
N SER A 113 1.84 -8.70 9.68
CA SER A 113 2.91 -8.08 8.90
C SER A 113 2.92 -6.56 9.05
N ASP A 114 4.09 -5.95 8.92
CA ASP A 114 4.29 -4.50 8.89
C ASP A 114 4.48 -4.00 7.45
N ILE A 115 5.00 -4.86 6.59
CA ILE A 115 5.37 -4.55 5.21
C ILE A 115 4.65 -5.50 4.27
N TYR A 116 4.21 -4.99 3.13
CA TYR A 116 3.78 -5.77 1.98
C TYR A 116 4.73 -5.52 0.82
N LEU A 117 5.29 -6.59 0.26
CA LEU A 117 6.16 -6.53 -0.91
C LEU A 117 5.39 -6.95 -2.15
N ASP A 118 5.12 -6.00 -3.03
CA ASP A 118 4.46 -6.22 -4.32
C ASP A 118 5.50 -6.48 -5.41
N ILE A 119 6.15 -7.65 -5.34
CA ILE A 119 7.32 -8.03 -6.13
C ILE A 119 7.13 -9.30 -6.96
N ASN A 120 5.91 -9.80 -7.09
CA ASN A 120 5.64 -10.97 -7.92
C ASN A 120 5.18 -10.58 -9.34
N HIS A 121 5.49 -11.43 -10.33
CA HIS A 121 5.12 -11.24 -11.73
C HIS A 121 3.76 -11.86 -12.10
N SER A 122 3.07 -12.49 -11.15
CA SER A 122 1.74 -13.05 -11.38
C SER A 122 0.66 -11.96 -11.33
N ASN A 123 -0.57 -12.31 -11.69
CA ASN A 123 -1.69 -11.37 -11.52
C ASN A 123 -1.91 -11.05 -10.03
N GLU A 124 -2.40 -9.85 -9.76
CA GLU A 124 -2.75 -9.43 -8.40
C GLU A 124 -3.79 -10.37 -7.77
N LEU A 125 -3.47 -10.90 -6.60
CA LEU A 125 -4.36 -11.77 -5.84
C LEU A 125 -5.27 -10.94 -4.92
N LEU A 126 -6.59 -11.15 -5.01
CA LEU A 126 -7.57 -10.65 -4.03
C LEU A 126 -7.44 -9.14 -3.72
N GLN A 127 -7.04 -8.34 -4.70
CA GLN A 127 -6.74 -6.91 -4.50
C GLN A 127 -5.68 -6.69 -3.40
N ALA A 128 -4.62 -7.46 -3.43
CA ALA A 128 -3.62 -7.55 -2.37
C ALA A 128 -3.03 -6.22 -1.95
N VAL A 129 -2.72 -5.35 -2.90
CA VAL A 129 -2.15 -4.01 -2.63
C VAL A 129 -3.15 -3.14 -1.86
N ARG A 130 -4.41 -3.14 -2.26
CA ARG A 130 -5.48 -2.44 -1.54
C ARG A 130 -5.69 -3.01 -0.14
N GLN A 131 -5.72 -4.34 -0.01
CA GLN A 131 -5.86 -4.99 1.30
C GLN A 131 -4.67 -4.65 2.22
N ALA A 132 -3.44 -4.65 1.70
CA ALA A 132 -2.26 -4.24 2.44
C ALA A 132 -2.39 -2.78 2.94
N PHE A 133 -2.84 -1.87 2.08
CA PHE A 133 -3.10 -0.48 2.44
C PHE A 133 -4.15 -0.35 3.56
N GLU A 134 -5.30 -1.03 3.42
CA GLU A 134 -6.38 -1.01 4.42
C GLU A 134 -5.96 -1.63 5.77
N HIS A 135 -4.97 -2.54 5.76
CA HIS A 135 -4.34 -3.07 6.97
C HIS A 135 -3.16 -2.22 7.47
N ASN A 136 -2.94 -1.06 6.86
CA ASN A 136 -1.90 -0.12 7.25
C ASN A 136 -0.47 -0.72 7.19
N LEU A 137 -0.20 -1.53 6.16
CA LEU A 137 1.12 -2.03 5.86
C LEU A 137 1.88 -1.03 4.98
N LEU A 138 3.18 -0.91 5.20
CA LEU A 138 4.05 -0.21 4.27
C LEU A 138 4.21 -1.04 3.00
N ILE A 139 3.88 -0.46 1.85
CA ILE A 139 3.89 -1.16 0.58
C ILE A 139 5.10 -0.72 -0.23
N LEU A 140 5.94 -1.68 -0.64
CA LEU A 140 7.07 -1.46 -1.52
C LEU A 140 7.04 -2.44 -2.68
N GLY A 141 7.64 -2.07 -3.80
CA GLY A 141 7.72 -2.95 -4.96
C GLY A 141 8.68 -2.45 -6.04
N PHE A 142 8.85 -3.25 -7.07
CA PHE A 142 9.63 -2.86 -8.24
C PHE A 142 8.70 -2.29 -9.33
N ASN A 143 9.21 -1.35 -10.12
CA ASN A 143 8.44 -0.69 -11.17
C ASN A 143 7.76 -1.65 -12.15
N GLN A 144 8.35 -2.81 -12.42
CA GLN A 144 7.81 -3.82 -13.33
C GLN A 144 6.87 -4.84 -12.69
N THR A 145 6.79 -4.92 -11.36
CA THR A 145 5.96 -5.92 -10.67
C THR A 145 4.73 -5.36 -9.99
N VAL A 146 4.73 -4.05 -9.67
CA VAL A 146 3.65 -3.43 -8.89
C VAL A 146 2.31 -3.45 -9.62
N HIS A 147 1.27 -3.88 -8.92
CA HIS A 147 -0.06 -4.07 -9.47
C HIS A 147 -0.95 -2.82 -9.34
N ASN A 148 -0.84 -2.08 -8.25
CA ASN A 148 -1.70 -0.92 -8.03
C ASN A 148 -0.94 0.26 -7.45
N ARG A 149 -0.50 1.16 -8.33
CA ARG A 149 0.29 2.35 -7.98
C ARG A 149 -0.48 3.39 -7.16
N LEU A 150 -1.81 3.30 -7.08
CA LEU A 150 -2.62 4.25 -6.29
C LEU A 150 -2.23 4.25 -4.81
N TYR A 151 -1.84 3.09 -4.28
CA TYR A 151 -1.55 2.89 -2.86
C TYR A 151 -0.06 2.83 -2.54
N ILE A 152 0.82 3.01 -3.52
CA ILE A 152 2.28 2.91 -3.35
C ILE A 152 2.90 4.28 -3.61
N ALA A 153 3.54 4.86 -2.61
CA ALA A 153 4.22 6.15 -2.79
C ALA A 153 5.34 6.04 -3.83
N PRO A 154 5.60 7.06 -4.67
CA PRO A 154 6.63 7.00 -5.71
C PRO A 154 8.03 6.66 -5.20
N ASP A 155 8.39 7.11 -4.00
CA ASP A 155 9.66 6.80 -3.34
C ASP A 155 9.72 5.40 -2.70
N HIS A 156 8.63 4.62 -2.81
CA HIS A 156 8.57 3.20 -2.45
C HIS A 156 8.57 2.27 -3.69
N LEU A 157 8.82 2.82 -4.87
CA LEU A 157 8.96 2.10 -6.14
C LEU A 157 10.42 2.11 -6.57
N PHE A 158 10.95 0.93 -6.86
CA PHE A 158 12.38 0.74 -7.12
C PHE A 158 12.60 0.06 -8.48
N GLU A 159 13.82 0.18 -9.01
CA GLU A 159 14.25 -0.61 -10.16
C GLU A 159 14.78 -1.97 -9.68
N SER A 160 14.42 -3.04 -10.38
CA SER A 160 14.82 -4.40 -9.98
C SER A 160 16.30 -4.68 -10.18
N SER A 161 17.00 -3.86 -10.97
CA SER A 161 18.46 -3.93 -11.12
C SER A 161 19.22 -3.60 -9.84
N GLU A 162 18.57 -2.88 -8.90
CA GLU A 162 19.19 -2.41 -7.67
C GLU A 162 18.31 -2.71 -6.45
N VAL A 163 18.60 -3.80 -5.75
CA VAL A 163 17.87 -4.22 -4.54
C VAL A 163 18.18 -3.33 -3.34
N SER A 164 19.38 -2.77 -3.28
CA SER A 164 19.86 -2.01 -2.11
C SER A 164 18.93 -0.86 -1.68
N PRO A 165 18.38 -0.02 -2.57
CA PRO A 165 17.48 1.06 -2.16
C PRO A 165 16.20 0.55 -1.48
N LEU A 166 15.62 -0.56 -1.96
CA LEU A 166 14.46 -1.21 -1.34
C LEU A 166 14.82 -1.73 0.06
N VAL A 167 15.95 -2.41 0.18
CA VAL A 167 16.45 -2.96 1.46
C VAL A 167 16.70 -1.84 2.48
N GLU A 168 17.36 -0.75 2.08
CA GLU A 168 17.61 0.39 2.99
C GLU A 168 16.30 1.09 3.41
N THR A 169 15.33 1.18 2.52
CA THR A 169 14.00 1.71 2.87
C THR A 169 13.31 0.83 3.92
N ILE A 170 13.38 -0.50 3.80
CA ILE A 170 12.86 -1.43 4.80
C ILE A 170 13.57 -1.26 6.14
N LYS A 171 14.91 -1.22 6.14
CA LYS A 171 15.71 -1.03 7.36
C LYS A 171 15.35 0.28 8.06
N LEU A 172 15.23 1.37 7.31
CA LEU A 172 14.86 2.67 7.85
C LEU A 172 13.45 2.63 8.45
N ALA A 173 12.46 2.12 7.73
CA ALA A 173 11.08 2.04 8.22
C ALA A 173 10.96 1.17 9.48
N LEU A 174 11.76 0.09 9.58
CA LEU A 174 11.77 -0.80 10.74
C LEU A 174 12.72 -0.37 11.86
N SER A 175 13.43 0.76 11.72
CA SER A 175 14.35 1.23 12.76
C SER A 175 13.62 1.66 14.03
N ASP A 176 12.50 2.35 13.87
CA ASP A 176 11.61 2.75 14.96
C ASP A 176 10.19 3.07 14.46
N VAL A 177 9.27 3.27 15.41
CA VAL A 177 7.85 3.50 15.11
C VAL A 177 7.62 4.82 14.37
N ASP A 178 8.42 5.85 14.60
CA ASP A 178 8.23 7.16 13.98
C ASP A 178 8.69 7.13 12.52
N GLN A 179 9.75 6.40 12.18
CA GLN A 179 10.16 6.15 10.80
C GLN A 179 9.08 5.38 10.03
N MET A 180 8.49 4.35 10.64
CA MET A 180 7.38 3.63 10.03
C MET A 180 6.17 4.56 9.80
N ARG A 181 5.80 5.38 10.79
CA ARG A 181 4.69 6.35 10.65
C ARG A 181 4.96 7.36 9.55
N GLN A 182 6.20 7.84 9.42
CA GLN A 182 6.59 8.77 8.36
C GLN A 182 6.42 8.13 6.98
N ALA A 183 6.89 6.90 6.78
CA ALA A 183 6.75 6.16 5.53
C ALA A 183 5.27 5.92 5.17
N LEU A 184 4.46 5.49 6.15
CA LEU A 184 3.02 5.31 5.97
C LEU A 184 2.29 6.64 5.71
N GLY A 185 2.74 7.74 6.31
CA GLY A 185 2.22 9.07 6.05
C GLY A 185 2.38 9.49 4.58
N LYS A 186 3.54 9.24 3.98
CA LYS A 186 3.79 9.48 2.55
C LYS A 186 2.86 8.62 1.66
N GLN A 187 2.72 7.35 1.99
CA GLN A 187 1.81 6.43 1.32
C GLN A 187 0.36 6.91 1.39
N GLY A 188 -0.10 7.34 2.57
CA GLY A 188 -1.43 7.90 2.77
C GLY A 188 -1.66 9.18 1.96
N GLN A 189 -0.69 10.11 1.95
CA GLN A 189 -0.76 11.33 1.14
C GLN A 189 -0.87 11.00 -0.37
N HIS A 190 -0.10 10.04 -0.85
CA HIS A 190 -0.17 9.60 -2.24
C HIS A 190 -1.54 9.00 -2.59
N ALA A 191 -2.15 8.24 -1.69
CA ALA A 191 -3.50 7.68 -1.85
C ALA A 191 -4.63 8.70 -1.60
N ASN A 192 -4.31 9.98 -1.42
CA ASN A 192 -5.24 11.05 -1.09
C ASN A 192 -6.05 10.78 0.20
N TYR A 193 -5.40 10.19 1.20
CA TYR A 193 -6.01 9.95 2.51
C TYR A 193 -6.31 11.25 3.25
N VAL A 194 -7.49 11.29 3.86
CA VAL A 194 -7.95 12.36 4.74
C VAL A 194 -8.43 11.74 6.06
N ASP A 195 -8.06 12.33 7.19
CA ASP A 195 -8.56 11.89 8.50
C ASP A 195 -10.08 12.10 8.63
N LEU A 196 -10.68 11.38 9.56
CA LEU A 196 -12.15 11.36 9.71
C LEU A 196 -12.72 12.73 10.06
N VAL A 197 -12.04 13.49 10.92
CA VAL A 197 -12.54 14.79 11.38
C VAL A 197 -12.63 15.75 10.20
N ARG A 198 -11.53 15.91 9.46
CA ARG A 198 -11.48 16.77 8.28
C ARG A 198 -12.47 16.31 7.20
N TYR A 199 -12.62 15.00 7.02
CA TYR A 199 -13.59 14.45 6.07
C TYR A 199 -15.02 14.84 6.45
N GLN A 200 -15.40 14.66 7.72
CA GLN A 200 -16.73 15.01 8.24
C GLN A 200 -17.01 16.51 8.18
N GLU A 201 -16.08 17.36 8.60
CA GLU A 201 -16.21 18.82 8.54
C GLU A 201 -16.43 19.31 7.10
N THR A 202 -15.64 18.78 6.16
CA THR A 202 -15.79 19.15 4.74
C THR A 202 -17.13 18.67 4.19
N MET A 203 -17.56 17.45 4.50
CA MET A 203 -18.85 16.93 4.07
C MET A 203 -20.02 17.73 4.66
N GLN A 204 -19.95 18.13 5.93
CA GLN A 204 -20.98 19.00 6.54
C GLN A 204 -21.08 20.34 5.81
N THR A 205 -19.95 20.94 5.45
CA THR A 205 -19.91 22.20 4.69
C THR A 205 -20.52 22.03 3.29
N VAL A 206 -20.25 20.89 2.63
CA VAL A 206 -20.77 20.60 1.29
C VAL A 206 -22.28 20.32 1.30
N LEU A 207 -22.79 19.64 2.33
CA LEU A 207 -24.18 19.22 2.44
C LEU A 207 -25.08 20.23 3.15
N GLY A 208 -24.50 21.08 4.01
CA GLY A 208 -25.22 22.07 4.84
C GLY A 208 -25.35 23.45 4.20
N GLY A 209 -24.77 23.69 3.05
CA GLY A 209 -24.95 24.88 2.21
C GLY A 209 -25.99 24.59 1.12
#